data_b6e18bcfe043d237ec4a35da2807642a
#
_entry.id   b6e18bcfe043d237ec4a35da2807642a
#
_cell.length_a   1.000
_cell.length_b   1.000
_cell.length_c   1.000
_cell.angle_alpha   90.00
_cell.angle_beta   90.00
_cell.angle_gamma   90.00
#
_symmetry.space_group_name_H-M   'P 1'
#
loop_
_entity.id
_entity.type
_entity.pdbx_description
1 polymer ?
#
loop_
_entity_poly.entity_id
_entity_poly.type
_entity_poly.pdbx_seq_one_letter_code
_entity_poly.pdbx_strand_id
1 'polypeptide(L)'
;AARRMSAAADRVFALLGSSDAEVRAAAYGALPFVAQPQHMDRLSALLDASDEAHTAAIQSALIRTSGQLPADRRYSAVAGYMKASETPARYYPVLAQSGTQEAVASLLDGFRSGNRDAAFAALLTVENPAMTDILYGIAAENPMLTDRALMRYADLASQAAVTPIRRYQLYRQALALRPSAAVQAKLLGYLSGVYALPALMLAAEYLDDAQTAAPAAAAVKTIVAKCNPMPGGEAVCKALERSH
;
A
#
# COMPACT_ATOMS: atom_id res chain seq x y z
N ALA A 1 -22.72 -27.96 -2.87
CA ALA A 1 -22.17 -26.76 -2.27
C ALA A 1 -22.59 -25.50 -3.07
N ALA A 2 -22.31 -25.38 -4.37
CA ALA A 2 -22.59 -24.18 -5.18
C ALA A 2 -24.07 -23.72 -5.13
N ARG A 3 -25.05 -24.63 -5.28
CA ARG A 3 -26.48 -24.28 -5.18
C ARG A 3 -26.88 -23.73 -3.81
N ARG A 4 -26.28 -24.23 -2.71
CA ARG A 4 -26.56 -23.70 -1.36
C ARG A 4 -25.96 -22.32 -1.16
N MET A 5 -24.81 -22.05 -1.72
CA MET A 5 -24.16 -20.74 -1.67
C MET A 5 -24.95 -19.71 -2.49
N SER A 6 -25.45 -20.08 -3.68
CA SER A 6 -26.30 -19.19 -4.49
C SER A 6 -27.59 -18.83 -3.75
N ALA A 7 -28.29 -19.81 -3.18
CA ALA A 7 -29.51 -19.54 -2.41
C ALA A 7 -29.25 -18.69 -1.15
N ALA A 8 -28.08 -18.81 -0.53
CA ALA A 8 -27.68 -17.94 0.58
C ALA A 8 -27.43 -16.51 0.09
N ALA A 9 -26.77 -16.33 -1.05
CA ALA A 9 -26.56 -15.01 -1.64
C ALA A 9 -27.87 -14.31 -1.93
N ASP A 10 -28.83 -14.98 -2.59
CA ASP A 10 -30.13 -14.40 -2.92
C ASP A 10 -30.89 -13.92 -1.67
N ARG A 11 -30.84 -14.69 -0.57
CA ARG A 11 -31.42 -14.28 0.70
C ARG A 11 -30.74 -13.05 1.30
N VAL A 12 -29.40 -13.01 1.28
CA VAL A 12 -28.64 -11.87 1.78
C VAL A 12 -28.96 -10.62 0.96
N PHE A 13 -28.99 -10.75 -0.37
CA PHE A 13 -29.38 -9.63 -1.23
C PHE A 13 -30.81 -9.14 -0.99
N ALA A 14 -31.77 -10.01 -0.65
CA ALA A 14 -33.13 -9.60 -0.32
C ALA A 14 -33.17 -8.81 1.02
N LEU A 15 -32.32 -9.17 1.98
CA LEU A 15 -32.23 -8.51 3.28
C LEU A 15 -31.57 -7.12 3.25
N LEU A 16 -30.89 -6.73 2.16
CA LEU A 16 -30.32 -5.38 2.00
C LEU A 16 -31.41 -4.28 1.99
N GLY A 17 -32.64 -4.63 1.62
CA GLY A 17 -33.81 -3.74 1.67
C GLY A 17 -34.61 -3.81 2.97
N SER A 18 -34.11 -4.48 4.01
CA SER A 18 -34.82 -4.61 5.29
C SER A 18 -35.06 -3.24 5.92
N SER A 19 -36.26 -3.05 6.49
CA SER A 19 -36.59 -1.88 7.31
C SER A 19 -35.83 -1.90 8.65
N ASP A 20 -35.46 -3.09 9.14
CA ASP A 20 -34.63 -3.25 10.32
C ASP A 20 -33.15 -2.94 9.99
N ALA A 21 -32.62 -1.93 10.67
CA ALA A 21 -31.25 -1.45 10.44
C ALA A 21 -30.17 -2.49 10.82
N GLU A 22 -30.38 -3.29 11.85
CA GLU A 22 -29.45 -4.33 12.28
C GLU A 22 -29.40 -5.48 11.27
N VAL A 23 -30.57 -5.91 10.80
CA VAL A 23 -30.68 -6.92 9.74
C VAL A 23 -30.00 -6.44 8.46
N ARG A 24 -30.25 -5.18 8.08
CA ARG A 24 -29.65 -4.58 6.89
C ARG A 24 -28.13 -4.50 7.02
N ALA A 25 -27.60 -4.02 8.15
CA ALA A 25 -26.15 -3.95 8.40
C ALA A 25 -25.52 -5.35 8.37
N ALA A 26 -26.14 -6.34 9.01
CA ALA A 26 -25.68 -7.73 8.97
C ALA A 26 -25.68 -8.30 7.54
N ALA A 27 -26.68 -7.96 6.72
CA ALA A 27 -26.75 -8.38 5.32
C ALA A 27 -25.58 -7.80 4.49
N TYR A 28 -25.28 -6.48 4.64
CA TYR A 28 -24.09 -5.89 4.00
C TYR A 28 -22.79 -6.55 4.46
N GLY A 29 -22.63 -6.81 5.75
CA GLY A 29 -21.48 -7.52 6.29
C GLY A 29 -21.31 -8.96 5.77
N ALA A 30 -22.42 -9.62 5.38
CA ALA A 30 -22.40 -10.97 4.82
C ALA A 30 -22.04 -11.04 3.33
N LEU A 31 -22.23 -9.95 2.56
CA LEU A 31 -21.98 -9.91 1.11
C LEU A 31 -20.62 -10.47 0.69
N PRO A 32 -19.49 -10.10 1.33
CA PRO A 32 -18.17 -10.61 0.93
C PRO A 32 -18.03 -12.12 1.03
N PHE A 33 -18.86 -12.78 1.83
CA PHE A 33 -18.78 -14.23 2.09
C PHE A 33 -19.70 -15.07 1.22
N VAL A 34 -20.77 -14.46 0.68
CA VAL A 34 -21.78 -15.20 -0.09
C VAL A 34 -21.78 -14.82 -1.57
N ALA A 35 -21.28 -13.63 -1.93
CA ALA A 35 -21.27 -13.17 -3.32
C ALA A 35 -20.29 -14.01 -4.17
N GLN A 36 -20.65 -14.21 -5.42
CA GLN A 36 -19.93 -14.99 -6.43
C GLN A 36 -19.80 -14.16 -7.71
N PRO A 37 -18.94 -14.53 -8.69
CA PRO A 37 -18.73 -13.77 -9.92
C PRO A 37 -20.00 -13.39 -10.69
N GLN A 38 -21.03 -14.23 -10.69
CA GLN A 38 -22.32 -13.93 -11.34
C GLN A 38 -23.11 -12.77 -10.65
N HIS A 39 -22.69 -12.34 -9.46
CA HIS A 39 -23.35 -11.23 -8.75
C HIS A 39 -22.65 -9.88 -8.95
N MET A 40 -21.61 -9.82 -9.81
CA MET A 40 -20.83 -8.58 -9.97
C MET A 40 -21.67 -7.42 -10.51
N ASP A 41 -22.58 -7.66 -11.46
CA ASP A 41 -23.49 -6.61 -11.96
C ASP A 41 -24.34 -6.00 -10.83
N ARG A 42 -24.87 -6.86 -9.95
CA ARG A 42 -25.69 -6.45 -8.82
C ARG A 42 -24.88 -5.71 -7.75
N LEU A 43 -23.66 -6.17 -7.48
CA LEU A 43 -22.75 -5.50 -6.56
C LEU A 43 -22.30 -4.13 -7.09
N SER A 44 -22.04 -4.03 -8.40
CA SER A 44 -21.71 -2.77 -9.06
C SER A 44 -22.86 -1.76 -8.93
N ALA A 45 -24.09 -2.15 -9.27
CA ALA A 45 -25.26 -1.30 -9.12
C ALA A 45 -25.49 -0.87 -7.65
N LEU A 46 -25.23 -1.77 -6.68
CA LEU A 46 -25.27 -1.44 -5.27
C LEU A 46 -24.17 -0.45 -4.86
N LEU A 47 -22.95 -0.58 -5.40
CA LEU A 47 -21.85 0.33 -5.12
C LEU A 47 -22.16 1.75 -5.61
N ASP A 48 -22.72 1.86 -6.82
CA ASP A 48 -23.07 3.15 -7.41
C ASP A 48 -24.20 3.86 -6.62
N ALA A 49 -25.17 3.09 -6.12
CA ALA A 49 -26.30 3.60 -5.33
C ALA A 49 -26.04 3.68 -3.82
N SER A 50 -24.89 3.19 -3.32
CA SER A 50 -24.64 3.07 -1.88
C SER A 50 -24.44 4.43 -1.20
N ASP A 51 -24.80 4.48 0.06
CA ASP A 51 -24.36 5.50 0.98
C ASP A 51 -22.92 5.19 1.48
N GLU A 52 -22.33 6.15 2.21
CA GLU A 52 -20.97 6.01 2.72
C GLU A 52 -20.83 4.84 3.71
N ALA A 53 -21.86 4.57 4.52
CA ALA A 53 -21.86 3.55 5.56
C ALA A 53 -21.72 2.12 4.99
N HIS A 54 -22.24 1.87 3.79
CA HIS A 54 -22.29 0.53 3.19
C HIS A 54 -21.24 0.34 2.09
N THR A 55 -20.63 1.42 1.59
CA THR A 55 -19.65 1.40 0.50
C THR A 55 -18.51 0.40 0.74
N ALA A 56 -17.91 0.41 1.93
CA ALA A 56 -16.77 -0.47 2.26
C ALA A 56 -17.15 -1.97 2.21
N ALA A 57 -18.35 -2.33 2.65
CA ALA A 57 -18.82 -3.72 2.62
C ALA A 57 -19.03 -4.20 1.18
N ILE A 58 -19.59 -3.35 0.32
CA ILE A 58 -19.80 -3.67 -1.09
C ILE A 58 -18.45 -3.77 -1.85
N GLN A 59 -17.52 -2.84 -1.59
CA GLN A 59 -16.16 -2.91 -2.12
C GLN A 59 -15.47 -4.22 -1.72
N SER A 60 -15.57 -4.63 -0.46
CA SER A 60 -15.03 -5.90 0.02
C SER A 60 -15.65 -7.10 -0.70
N ALA A 61 -16.95 -7.06 -0.98
CA ALA A 61 -17.63 -8.08 -1.77
C ALA A 61 -17.13 -8.12 -3.22
N LEU A 62 -16.98 -6.97 -3.87
CA LEU A 62 -16.41 -6.88 -5.22
C LEU A 62 -14.96 -7.36 -5.29
N ILE A 63 -14.12 -7.01 -4.31
CA ILE A 63 -12.74 -7.49 -4.20
C ILE A 63 -12.70 -9.02 -4.15
N ARG A 64 -13.47 -9.63 -3.26
CA ARG A 64 -13.49 -11.09 -3.12
C ARG A 64 -14.07 -11.77 -4.35
N THR A 65 -15.08 -11.18 -4.96
CA THR A 65 -15.77 -11.72 -6.13
C THR A 65 -14.88 -11.62 -7.38
N SER A 66 -14.27 -10.46 -7.62
CA SER A 66 -13.31 -10.29 -8.72
C SER A 66 -12.06 -11.16 -8.55
N GLY A 67 -11.61 -11.37 -7.30
CA GLY A 67 -10.51 -12.27 -6.98
C GLY A 67 -10.75 -13.74 -7.37
N GLN A 68 -12.01 -14.17 -7.55
CA GLN A 68 -12.38 -15.50 -8.04
C GLN A 68 -12.29 -15.62 -9.57
N LEU A 69 -12.18 -14.50 -10.29
CA LEU A 69 -11.99 -14.50 -11.74
C LEU A 69 -10.55 -14.90 -12.09
N PRO A 70 -10.34 -15.43 -13.31
CA PRO A 70 -9.01 -15.59 -13.89
C PRO A 70 -8.21 -14.27 -13.82
N ALA A 71 -6.92 -14.35 -13.54
CA ALA A 71 -6.08 -13.16 -13.27
C ALA A 71 -6.13 -12.12 -14.40
N ASP A 72 -6.15 -12.59 -15.65
CA ASP A 72 -6.24 -11.78 -16.87
C ASP A 72 -7.59 -11.04 -17.04
N ARG A 73 -8.63 -11.46 -16.32
CA ARG A 73 -9.97 -10.86 -16.38
C ARG A 73 -10.30 -9.95 -15.22
N ARG A 74 -9.54 -10.00 -14.11
CA ARG A 74 -9.86 -9.23 -12.89
C ARG A 74 -9.93 -7.74 -13.13
N TYR A 75 -8.92 -7.20 -13.80
CA TYR A 75 -8.87 -5.78 -14.09
C TYR A 75 -10.00 -5.36 -15.04
N SER A 76 -10.14 -6.03 -16.21
CA SER A 76 -11.10 -5.64 -17.24
C SER A 76 -12.55 -5.69 -16.77
N ALA A 77 -12.89 -6.68 -15.94
CA ALA A 77 -14.23 -6.79 -15.34
C ALA A 77 -14.54 -5.58 -14.46
N VAL A 78 -13.67 -5.21 -13.52
CA VAL A 78 -13.89 -4.07 -12.61
C VAL A 78 -13.80 -2.74 -13.36
N ALA A 79 -12.85 -2.59 -14.28
CA ALA A 79 -12.68 -1.38 -15.09
C ALA A 79 -13.89 -1.09 -15.99
N GLY A 80 -14.59 -2.13 -16.45
CA GLY A 80 -15.84 -1.98 -17.19
C GLY A 80 -16.93 -1.28 -16.38
N TYR A 81 -17.16 -1.73 -15.15
CA TYR A 81 -18.12 -1.09 -14.23
C TYR A 81 -17.69 0.33 -13.85
N MET A 82 -16.42 0.52 -13.51
CA MET A 82 -15.90 1.86 -13.17
C MET A 82 -16.13 2.87 -14.28
N LYS A 83 -15.90 2.49 -15.56
CA LYS A 83 -16.08 3.38 -16.72
C LYS A 83 -17.55 3.74 -16.96
N ALA A 84 -18.48 2.87 -16.59
CA ALA A 84 -19.92 3.09 -16.72
C ALA A 84 -20.51 3.87 -15.54
N SER A 85 -19.78 4.01 -14.45
CA SER A 85 -20.23 4.62 -13.19
C SER A 85 -20.09 6.14 -13.22
N GLU A 86 -21.07 6.84 -12.62
CA GLU A 86 -20.97 8.27 -12.32
C GLU A 86 -20.07 8.56 -11.12
N THR A 87 -19.72 7.52 -10.34
CA THR A 87 -18.87 7.61 -9.15
C THR A 87 -17.63 6.69 -9.27
N PRO A 88 -16.77 6.86 -10.29
CA PRO A 88 -15.68 5.94 -10.59
C PRO A 88 -14.68 5.76 -9.44
N ALA A 89 -14.51 6.78 -8.59
CA ALA A 89 -13.63 6.74 -7.43
C ALA A 89 -13.99 5.64 -6.42
N ARG A 90 -15.25 5.21 -6.36
CA ARG A 90 -15.69 4.10 -5.51
C ARG A 90 -15.10 2.75 -5.89
N TYR A 91 -14.64 2.60 -7.15
CA TYR A 91 -14.01 1.37 -7.65
C TYR A 91 -12.50 1.32 -7.43
N TYR A 92 -11.85 2.42 -7.04
CA TYR A 92 -10.40 2.47 -6.88
C TYR A 92 -9.86 1.45 -5.87
N PRO A 93 -10.46 1.25 -4.68
CA PRO A 93 -10.00 0.20 -3.77
C PRO A 93 -10.12 -1.21 -4.35
N VAL A 94 -11.13 -1.44 -5.20
CA VAL A 94 -11.33 -2.73 -5.88
C VAL A 94 -10.27 -2.95 -6.96
N LEU A 95 -9.96 -1.93 -7.76
CA LEU A 95 -8.90 -1.99 -8.78
C LEU A 95 -7.52 -2.21 -8.16
N ALA A 96 -7.21 -1.53 -7.04
CA ALA A 96 -5.94 -1.65 -6.36
C ALA A 96 -5.59 -3.10 -6.00
N GLN A 97 -6.59 -3.90 -5.63
CA GLN A 97 -6.41 -5.30 -5.26
C GLN A 97 -6.05 -6.21 -6.44
N SER A 98 -6.28 -5.79 -7.68
CA SER A 98 -5.81 -6.55 -8.84
C SER A 98 -4.29 -6.52 -9.00
N GLY A 99 -3.62 -5.48 -8.50
CA GLY A 99 -2.18 -5.28 -8.54
C GLY A 99 -1.58 -5.20 -9.96
N THR A 100 -2.42 -5.16 -11.00
CA THR A 100 -1.98 -5.16 -12.39
C THR A 100 -1.47 -3.78 -12.81
N GLN A 101 -0.65 -3.74 -13.85
CA GLN A 101 -0.10 -2.50 -14.37
C GLN A 101 -1.20 -1.57 -14.91
N GLU A 102 -2.24 -2.13 -15.52
CA GLU A 102 -3.39 -1.38 -16.02
C GLU A 102 -4.22 -0.77 -14.88
N ALA A 103 -4.36 -1.48 -13.76
CA ALA A 103 -5.03 -0.94 -12.58
C ALA A 103 -4.25 0.24 -12.00
N VAL A 104 -2.94 0.12 -11.88
CA VAL A 104 -2.07 1.21 -11.43
C VAL A 104 -2.17 2.41 -12.37
N ALA A 105 -2.17 2.20 -13.70
CA ALA A 105 -2.35 3.27 -14.68
C ALA A 105 -3.70 3.98 -14.50
N SER A 106 -4.80 3.23 -14.32
CA SER A 106 -6.13 3.80 -14.07
C SER A 106 -6.19 4.62 -12.77
N LEU A 107 -5.51 4.15 -11.71
CA LEU A 107 -5.43 4.89 -10.45
C LEU A 107 -4.60 6.17 -10.60
N LEU A 108 -3.51 6.14 -11.38
CA LEU A 108 -2.71 7.33 -11.68
C LEU A 108 -3.49 8.35 -12.52
N ASP A 109 -4.31 7.91 -13.45
CA ASP A 109 -5.22 8.78 -14.19
C ASP A 109 -6.24 9.43 -13.26
N GLY A 110 -6.84 8.68 -12.35
CA GLY A 110 -7.71 9.20 -11.30
C GLY A 110 -7.01 10.21 -10.38
N PHE A 111 -5.75 9.95 -10.03
CA PHE A 111 -4.92 10.85 -9.24
C PHE A 111 -4.67 12.21 -9.94
N ARG A 112 -4.58 12.21 -11.27
CA ARG A 112 -4.37 13.42 -12.09
C ARG A 112 -5.67 14.15 -12.44
N SER A 113 -6.80 13.46 -12.51
CA SER A 113 -8.07 13.94 -13.09
C SER A 113 -9.12 14.42 -12.08
N GLY A 114 -8.75 14.70 -10.82
CA GLY A 114 -9.65 15.29 -9.82
C GLY A 114 -10.15 14.36 -8.72
N ASN A 115 -9.96 13.04 -8.85
CA ASN A 115 -10.25 12.06 -7.78
C ASN A 115 -9.00 11.74 -6.95
N ARG A 116 -8.16 12.76 -6.74
CA ARG A 116 -6.80 12.64 -6.23
C ARG A 116 -6.69 11.88 -4.93
N ASP A 117 -7.48 12.25 -3.94
CA ASP A 117 -7.38 11.65 -2.59
C ASP A 117 -7.80 10.19 -2.57
N ALA A 118 -8.90 9.85 -3.25
CA ALA A 118 -9.38 8.49 -3.36
C ALA A 118 -8.40 7.59 -4.15
N ALA A 119 -7.88 8.12 -5.26
CA ALA A 119 -6.90 7.42 -6.08
C ALA A 119 -5.57 7.21 -5.32
N PHE A 120 -5.10 8.23 -4.60
CA PHE A 120 -3.89 8.11 -3.79
C PHE A 120 -4.07 7.10 -2.64
N ALA A 121 -5.21 7.13 -1.95
CA ALA A 121 -5.52 6.15 -0.93
C ALA A 121 -5.49 4.71 -1.49
N ALA A 122 -6.03 4.50 -2.69
CA ALA A 122 -6.01 3.21 -3.37
C ALA A 122 -4.58 2.81 -3.80
N LEU A 123 -3.78 3.73 -4.36
CA LEU A 123 -2.38 3.49 -4.74
C LEU A 123 -1.53 3.01 -3.55
N LEU A 124 -1.79 3.53 -2.35
CA LEU A 124 -1.09 3.10 -1.13
C LEU A 124 -1.38 1.63 -0.74
N THR A 125 -2.46 1.02 -1.24
CA THR A 125 -2.83 -0.38 -0.94
C THR A 125 -2.34 -1.37 -1.98
N VAL A 126 -1.80 -0.92 -3.11
CA VAL A 126 -1.32 -1.82 -4.18
C VAL A 126 -0.09 -2.60 -3.72
N GLU A 127 -0.16 -3.92 -3.83
CA GLU A 127 0.92 -4.86 -3.49
C GLU A 127 1.75 -5.22 -4.75
N ASN A 128 2.44 -4.21 -5.31
CA ASN A 128 3.27 -4.38 -6.50
C ASN A 128 4.64 -3.69 -6.29
N PRO A 129 5.76 -4.38 -6.46
CA PRO A 129 7.10 -3.79 -6.31
C PRO A 129 7.36 -2.56 -7.18
N ALA A 130 6.73 -2.47 -8.37
CA ALA A 130 6.83 -1.29 -9.24
C ALA A 130 6.26 -0.01 -8.59
N MET A 131 5.45 -0.15 -7.53
CA MET A 131 4.93 1.00 -6.78
C MET A 131 6.02 1.82 -6.08
N THR A 132 7.22 1.27 -5.84
CA THR A 132 8.32 2.05 -5.24
C THR A 132 8.67 3.28 -6.07
N ASP A 133 8.83 3.14 -7.38
CA ASP A 133 9.19 4.27 -8.24
C ASP A 133 8.03 5.29 -8.36
N ILE A 134 6.79 4.79 -8.42
CA ILE A 134 5.58 5.62 -8.47
C ILE A 134 5.41 6.43 -7.18
N LEU A 135 5.52 5.79 -6.02
CA LEU A 135 5.37 6.46 -4.73
C LEU A 135 6.49 7.46 -4.47
N TYR A 136 7.71 7.15 -4.92
CA TYR A 136 8.82 8.10 -4.88
C TYR A 136 8.53 9.34 -5.75
N GLY A 137 8.05 9.15 -6.98
CA GLY A 137 7.65 10.26 -7.86
C GLY A 137 6.56 11.12 -7.23
N ILE A 138 5.49 10.51 -6.68
CA ILE A 138 4.43 11.23 -5.97
C ILE A 138 5.00 12.02 -4.79
N ALA A 139 5.89 11.42 -4.00
CA ALA A 139 6.52 12.06 -2.84
C ALA A 139 7.38 13.26 -3.24
N ALA A 140 8.14 13.15 -4.32
CA ALA A 140 9.04 14.20 -4.80
C ALA A 140 8.28 15.40 -5.38
N GLU A 141 7.17 15.16 -6.07
CA GLU A 141 6.39 16.19 -6.75
C GLU A 141 5.31 16.82 -5.86
N ASN A 142 4.97 16.19 -4.72
CA ASN A 142 3.82 16.61 -3.90
C ASN A 142 4.19 16.69 -2.41
N PRO A 143 4.66 17.82 -1.91
CA PRO A 143 5.11 18.00 -0.53
C PRO A 143 4.08 17.55 0.53
N MET A 144 2.79 17.78 0.28
CA MET A 144 1.71 17.39 1.19
C MET A 144 1.48 15.86 1.29
N LEU A 145 1.97 15.11 0.31
CA LEU A 145 1.81 13.64 0.23
C LEU A 145 3.12 12.90 0.53
N THR A 146 4.25 13.63 0.65
CA THR A 146 5.60 13.07 0.82
C THR A 146 5.64 12.00 1.91
N ASP A 147 5.21 12.33 3.11
CA ASP A 147 5.28 11.41 4.24
C ASP A 147 4.43 10.15 4.05
N ARG A 148 3.19 10.33 3.59
CA ARG A 148 2.30 9.19 3.37
C ARG A 148 2.81 8.26 2.25
N ALA A 149 3.32 8.84 1.18
CA ALA A 149 3.90 8.09 0.07
C ALA A 149 5.17 7.35 0.52
N LEU A 150 6.09 8.03 1.25
CA LEU A 150 7.34 7.43 1.70
C LEU A 150 7.15 6.40 2.83
N MET A 151 6.11 6.52 3.65
CA MET A 151 5.76 5.48 4.62
C MET A 151 5.45 4.16 3.90
N ARG A 152 4.62 4.19 2.85
CA ARG A 152 4.30 3.00 2.06
C ARG A 152 5.48 2.54 1.20
N TYR A 153 6.20 3.48 0.60
CA TYR A 153 7.44 3.21 -0.12
C TYR A 153 8.43 2.40 0.72
N ALA A 154 8.65 2.79 1.98
CA ALA A 154 9.58 2.11 2.88
C ALA A 154 9.19 0.63 3.10
N ASP A 155 7.88 0.35 3.28
CA ASP A 155 7.39 -1.02 3.42
C ASP A 155 7.66 -1.86 2.17
N LEU A 156 7.32 -1.33 1.00
CA LEU A 156 7.54 -2.04 -0.27
C LEU A 156 9.04 -2.23 -0.57
N ALA A 157 9.86 -1.22 -0.31
CA ALA A 157 11.31 -1.30 -0.48
C ALA A 157 11.94 -2.35 0.45
N SER A 158 11.41 -2.51 1.68
CA SER A 158 11.89 -3.53 2.63
C SER A 158 11.59 -4.95 2.17
N GLN A 159 10.49 -5.16 1.48
CA GLN A 159 10.04 -6.46 0.97
C GLN A 159 10.59 -6.77 -0.43
N ALA A 160 11.16 -5.78 -1.12
CA ALA A 160 11.66 -5.96 -2.47
C ALA A 160 12.81 -6.98 -2.54
N ALA A 161 12.75 -7.90 -3.50
CA ALA A 161 13.79 -8.88 -3.77
C ALA A 161 14.95 -8.23 -4.56
N VAL A 162 15.69 -7.33 -3.90
CA VAL A 162 16.80 -6.59 -4.51
C VAL A 162 18.11 -6.80 -3.73
N THR A 163 19.24 -6.50 -4.38
CA THR A 163 20.55 -6.56 -3.74
C THR A 163 20.65 -5.56 -2.57
N PRO A 164 21.53 -5.82 -1.57
CA PRO A 164 21.74 -4.88 -0.46
C PRO A 164 22.11 -3.47 -0.93
N ILE A 165 22.93 -3.34 -1.95
CA ILE A 165 23.31 -2.02 -2.49
C ILE A 165 22.14 -1.30 -3.15
N ARG A 166 21.27 -2.02 -3.85
CA ARG A 166 20.05 -1.42 -4.42
C ARG A 166 19.08 -0.99 -3.31
N ARG A 167 18.94 -1.79 -2.26
CA ARG A 167 18.10 -1.45 -1.10
C ARG A 167 18.63 -0.20 -0.37
N TYR A 168 19.94 -0.09 -0.19
CA TYR A 168 20.58 1.13 0.30
C TYR A 168 20.22 2.34 -0.56
N GLN A 169 20.31 2.23 -1.89
CA GLN A 169 19.98 3.33 -2.80
C GLN A 169 18.52 3.78 -2.66
N LEU A 170 17.59 2.82 -2.51
CA LEU A 170 16.17 3.13 -2.27
C LEU A 170 15.98 3.94 -0.99
N TYR A 171 16.59 3.55 0.13
CA TYR A 171 16.46 4.29 1.38
C TYR A 171 17.16 5.64 1.33
N ARG A 172 18.33 5.72 0.73
CA ARG A 172 19.07 6.98 0.55
C ARG A 172 18.27 8.01 -0.25
N GLN A 173 17.68 7.62 -1.36
CA GLN A 173 16.87 8.56 -2.17
C GLN A 173 15.61 9.03 -1.43
N ALA A 174 14.97 8.17 -0.64
CA ALA A 174 13.81 8.55 0.17
C ALA A 174 14.20 9.53 1.30
N LEU A 175 15.30 9.27 1.99
CA LEU A 175 15.83 10.17 3.03
C LEU A 175 16.26 11.53 2.47
N ALA A 176 16.76 11.58 1.21
CA ALA A 176 17.15 12.83 0.54
C ALA A 176 15.97 13.80 0.30
N LEU A 177 14.71 13.31 0.30
CA LEU A 177 13.52 14.16 0.24
C LEU A 177 13.22 14.85 1.57
N ARG A 178 13.99 14.59 2.63
CA ARG A 178 13.85 15.17 3.97
C ARG A 178 12.41 15.03 4.52
N PRO A 179 11.86 13.83 4.59
CA PRO A 179 10.53 13.62 5.16
C PRO A 179 10.52 13.90 6.67
N SER A 180 9.35 13.78 7.30
CA SER A 180 9.23 13.94 8.76
C SER A 180 10.11 12.94 9.53
N ALA A 181 10.42 13.27 10.77
CA ALA A 181 11.21 12.43 11.67
C ALA A 181 10.64 11.01 11.81
N ALA A 182 9.31 10.85 11.77
CA ALA A 182 8.66 9.55 11.82
C ALA A 182 8.98 8.67 10.60
N VAL A 183 8.99 9.26 9.41
CA VAL A 183 9.36 8.55 8.17
C VAL A 183 10.86 8.27 8.13
N GLN A 184 11.69 9.24 8.57
CA GLN A 184 13.14 9.05 8.68
C GLN A 184 13.47 7.89 9.63
N ALA A 185 12.84 7.87 10.80
CA ALA A 185 13.03 6.80 11.79
C ALA A 185 12.66 5.41 11.21
N LYS A 186 11.57 5.33 10.45
CA LYS A 186 11.16 4.09 9.78
C LYS A 186 12.18 3.64 8.72
N LEU A 187 12.65 4.58 7.88
CA LEU A 187 13.67 4.30 6.85
C LEU A 187 15.00 3.87 7.48
N LEU A 188 15.45 4.53 8.56
CA LEU A 188 16.63 4.14 9.34
C LEU A 188 16.46 2.75 9.97
N GLY A 189 15.26 2.44 10.48
CA GLY A 189 14.93 1.11 10.99
C GLY A 189 15.10 0.02 9.92
N TYR A 190 14.62 0.24 8.71
CA TYR A 190 14.82 -0.71 7.60
C TYR A 190 16.26 -0.72 7.07
N LEU A 191 16.94 0.45 7.09
CA LEU A 191 18.36 0.55 6.71
C LEU A 191 19.24 -0.32 7.60
N SER A 192 18.88 -0.52 8.87
CA SER A 192 19.60 -1.39 9.81
C SER A 192 19.74 -2.84 9.33
N GLY A 193 18.86 -3.29 8.43
CA GLY A 193 18.94 -4.60 7.76
C GLY A 193 19.83 -4.64 6.52
N VAL A 194 20.48 -3.54 6.16
CA VAL A 194 21.37 -3.44 5.00
C VAL A 194 22.82 -3.47 5.48
N TYR A 195 23.43 -4.64 5.49
CA TYR A 195 24.78 -4.87 6.01
C TYR A 195 25.85 -4.45 4.98
N ALA A 196 26.08 -3.13 4.87
CA ALA A 196 27.03 -2.54 3.94
C ALA A 196 27.59 -1.23 4.52
N LEU A 197 28.88 -0.93 4.28
CA LEU A 197 29.53 0.29 4.76
C LEU A 197 28.78 1.58 4.33
N PRO A 198 28.29 1.72 3.10
CA PRO A 198 27.51 2.90 2.72
C PRO A 198 26.23 3.09 3.54
N ALA A 199 25.60 2.01 3.98
CA ALA A 199 24.42 2.07 4.84
C ALA A 199 24.76 2.54 6.26
N LEU A 200 25.90 2.09 6.78
CA LEU A 200 26.45 2.55 8.05
C LEU A 200 26.76 4.05 8.03
N MET A 201 27.44 4.53 7.00
CA MET A 201 27.75 5.95 6.83
C MET A 201 26.49 6.80 6.73
N LEU A 202 25.50 6.36 5.95
CA LEU A 202 24.23 7.05 5.84
C LEU A 202 23.47 7.12 7.18
N ALA A 203 23.45 6.03 7.95
CA ALA A 203 22.82 6.04 9.27
C ALA A 203 23.53 7.00 10.24
N ALA A 204 24.87 7.09 10.17
CA ALA A 204 25.67 7.99 11.00
C ALA A 204 25.37 9.47 10.74
N GLU A 205 25.00 9.87 9.52
CA GLU A 205 24.61 11.26 9.19
C GLU A 205 23.41 11.78 10.00
N TYR A 206 22.62 10.88 10.61
CA TYR A 206 21.42 11.20 11.37
C TYR A 206 21.62 11.14 12.90
N LEU A 207 22.86 10.93 13.39
CA LEU A 207 23.15 10.84 14.83
C LEU A 207 23.06 12.18 15.53
N ASP A 208 23.37 13.27 14.86
CA ASP A 208 23.42 14.62 15.44
C ASP A 208 22.03 15.31 15.48
N ASP A 209 21.01 14.75 14.82
CA ASP A 209 19.64 15.27 14.85
C ASP A 209 18.86 14.65 16.02
N ALA A 210 18.47 15.47 16.98
CA ALA A 210 17.76 15.04 18.20
C ALA A 210 16.48 14.21 17.92
N GLN A 211 15.84 14.41 16.77
CA GLN A 211 14.62 13.67 16.41
C GLN A 211 14.90 12.28 15.84
N THR A 212 16.08 12.08 15.25
CA THR A 212 16.47 10.84 14.57
C THR A 212 17.66 10.14 15.21
N ALA A 213 18.32 10.76 16.18
CA ALA A 213 19.50 10.19 16.86
C ALA A 213 19.28 8.78 17.42
N ALA A 214 18.16 8.55 18.09
CA ALA A 214 17.87 7.23 18.67
C ALA A 214 17.68 6.13 17.61
N PRO A 215 16.84 6.28 16.56
CA PRO A 215 16.75 5.29 15.49
C PRO A 215 18.05 5.18 14.67
N ALA A 216 18.80 6.27 14.48
CA ALA A 216 20.10 6.24 13.81
C ALA A 216 21.13 5.43 14.60
N ALA A 217 21.25 5.67 15.91
CA ALA A 217 22.15 4.92 16.79
C ALA A 217 21.82 3.42 16.82
N ALA A 218 20.53 3.06 16.84
CA ALA A 218 20.09 1.68 16.76
C ALA A 218 20.48 1.03 15.43
N ALA A 219 20.32 1.75 14.31
CA ALA A 219 20.73 1.29 12.99
C ALA A 219 22.25 1.11 12.89
N VAL A 220 23.02 2.11 13.33
CA VAL A 220 24.50 2.06 13.38
C VAL A 220 24.97 0.84 14.19
N LYS A 221 24.47 0.66 15.40
CA LYS A 221 24.81 -0.46 16.27
C LYS A 221 24.56 -1.82 15.59
N THR A 222 23.43 -1.96 14.93
CA THR A 222 23.02 -3.20 14.23
C THR A 222 23.92 -3.47 13.04
N ILE A 223 24.20 -2.47 12.21
CA ILE A 223 25.04 -2.61 11.02
C ILE A 223 26.48 -2.90 11.41
N VAL A 224 27.04 -2.17 12.41
CA VAL A 224 28.39 -2.39 12.93
C VAL A 224 28.60 -3.84 13.38
N ALA A 225 27.67 -4.38 14.16
CA ALA A 225 27.76 -5.76 14.65
C ALA A 225 27.82 -6.80 13.52
N LYS A 226 27.26 -6.48 12.34
CA LYS A 226 27.25 -7.37 11.16
C LYS A 226 28.35 -7.05 10.15
N CYS A 227 28.82 -5.81 10.08
CA CYS A 227 29.88 -5.38 9.14
C CYS A 227 31.30 -5.51 9.72
N ASN A 228 31.46 -5.64 11.04
CA ASN A 228 32.78 -5.70 11.69
C ASN A 228 33.73 -6.79 11.07
N PRO A 229 33.25 -7.97 10.67
CA PRO A 229 34.12 -8.96 10.00
C PRO A 229 34.42 -8.61 8.54
N MET A 230 33.89 -7.54 7.96
CA MET A 230 34.14 -7.16 6.56
C MET A 230 35.45 -6.36 6.42
N PRO A 231 36.20 -6.50 5.30
CA PRO A 231 37.37 -5.68 5.05
C PRO A 231 37.08 -4.18 5.16
N GLY A 232 37.81 -3.47 6.00
CA GLY A 232 37.58 -2.03 6.26
C GLY A 232 36.50 -1.70 7.28
N GLY A 233 35.64 -2.64 7.67
CA GLY A 233 34.57 -2.44 8.63
C GLY A 233 35.08 -2.01 9.99
N GLU A 234 36.15 -2.65 10.50
CA GLU A 234 36.77 -2.33 11.79
C GLU A 234 37.27 -0.86 11.86
N ALA A 235 37.89 -0.38 10.78
CA ALA A 235 38.41 0.99 10.73
C ALA A 235 37.24 2.04 10.79
N VAL A 236 36.13 1.80 10.12
CA VAL A 236 34.95 2.67 10.13
C VAL A 236 34.28 2.62 11.50
N CYS A 237 34.14 1.43 12.11
CA CYS A 237 33.58 1.29 13.46
C CYS A 237 34.41 2.07 14.50
N LYS A 238 35.75 1.94 14.47
CA LYS A 238 36.65 2.70 15.36
C LYS A 238 36.59 4.22 15.11
N ALA A 239 36.39 4.65 13.87
CA ALA A 239 36.22 6.08 13.58
C ALA A 239 34.92 6.63 14.15
N LEU A 240 33.80 5.88 14.06
CA LEU A 240 32.51 6.29 14.66
C LEU A 240 32.51 6.30 16.18
N GLU A 241 33.20 5.35 16.83
CA GLU A 241 33.37 5.32 18.29
C GLU A 241 34.16 6.53 18.83
N ARG A 242 35.01 7.14 18.01
CA ARG A 242 35.82 8.32 18.39
C ARG A 242 35.11 9.64 18.15
N SER A 243 34.03 9.66 17.37
CA SER A 243 33.28 10.86 17.03
C SER A 243 32.07 11.10 17.94
N HIS A 244 31.83 10.20 18.88
CA HIS A 244 30.81 10.24 19.94
C HIS A 244 31.44 9.97 21.32
#